data_ffef1aa03faab52059bb2124d4265da0
#
_entry.id   ffef1aa03faab52059bb2124d4265da0
#
_cell.length_a   1.000
_cell.length_b   1.000
_cell.length_c   1.000
_cell.angle_alpha   90.00
_cell.angle_beta   90.00
_cell.angle_gamma   90.00
#
_symmetry.space_group_name_H-M   'P 1'
#
loop_
_entity.id
_entity.type
_entity.pdbx_description
1 polymer ?
#
loop_
_entity_poly.entity_id
_entity_poly.type
_entity_poly.pdbx_seq_one_letter_code
_entity_poly.pdbx_strand_id
1 'polypeptide(L)'
;LLSKIEDNTYYKKEIIIVNDIIQKNLVFFTEQASAKNISIKTTLENEIKIESNSTLVEILINNLLLNSIRHNITDGQILITISENMLTVSNTGQVQSLDTNKLFIRFSRSTSSEQGNGLGLAIIKKITDLNQWRIDYSFQNDLHNFQVRF
;
A
#
# COMPACT_ATOMS: atom_id res chain seq x y z
N LEU A 1 9.14 -13.07 -6.39
CA LEU A 1 7.71 -12.81 -6.16
C LEU A 1 6.99 -12.29 -7.40
N LEU A 2 7.56 -11.30 -8.07
CA LEU A 2 6.94 -10.80 -9.31
C LEU A 2 6.78 -11.88 -10.37
N SER A 3 7.77 -12.76 -10.53
CA SER A 3 7.68 -13.83 -11.54
C SER A 3 6.54 -14.79 -11.21
N LYS A 4 6.30 -15.12 -9.95
CA LYS A 4 5.17 -15.96 -9.56
C LYS A 4 3.83 -15.29 -9.88
N ILE A 5 3.73 -13.99 -9.66
CA ILE A 5 2.54 -13.23 -10.00
C ILE A 5 2.35 -13.19 -11.52
N GLU A 6 3.44 -12.97 -12.27
CA GLU A 6 3.41 -12.93 -13.73
C GLU A 6 3.05 -14.29 -14.33
N ASP A 7 3.51 -15.38 -13.69
CA ASP A 7 3.22 -16.74 -14.15
C ASP A 7 1.80 -17.19 -13.77
N ASN A 8 1.02 -16.28 -13.17
CA ASN A 8 -0.37 -16.53 -12.83
C ASN A 8 -0.53 -17.73 -11.90
N THR A 9 0.35 -17.82 -10.87
CA THR A 9 0.39 -18.92 -9.92
C THR A 9 -0.74 -18.88 -8.89
N TYR A 10 -1.37 -17.72 -8.71
CA TYR A 10 -2.38 -17.48 -7.67
C TYR A 10 -3.79 -17.56 -8.27
N TYR A 11 -4.30 -18.79 -8.45
CA TYR A 11 -5.62 -19.00 -9.09
C TYR A 11 -6.78 -19.01 -8.12
N LYS A 12 -6.53 -19.46 -6.89
CA LYS A 12 -7.61 -19.65 -5.95
C LYS A 12 -8.24 -18.32 -5.59
N LYS A 13 -9.54 -18.20 -5.86
CA LYS A 13 -10.30 -17.00 -5.49
C LYS A 13 -11.26 -17.31 -4.36
N GLU A 14 -11.44 -16.35 -3.48
CA GLU A 14 -12.35 -16.46 -2.36
C GLU A 14 -12.88 -15.07 -2.01
N ILE A 15 -13.93 -15.03 -1.22
CA ILE A 15 -14.49 -13.76 -0.75
C ILE A 15 -13.61 -13.26 0.38
N ILE A 16 -13.16 -12.02 0.25
CA ILE A 16 -12.22 -11.39 1.17
C ILE A 16 -12.80 -10.07 1.65
N ILE A 17 -12.72 -9.83 2.95
CA ILE A 17 -13.02 -8.53 3.54
C ILE A 17 -11.68 -7.82 3.74
N VAL A 18 -11.45 -6.76 2.97
CA VAL A 18 -10.17 -6.02 2.98
C VAL A 18 -9.87 -5.49 4.38
N ASN A 19 -10.90 -5.03 5.09
CA ASN A 19 -10.77 -4.52 6.47
C ASN A 19 -10.10 -5.53 7.40
N ASP A 20 -10.45 -6.80 7.27
CA ASP A 20 -9.90 -7.85 8.13
C ASP A 20 -8.41 -8.04 7.90
N ILE A 21 -7.97 -7.95 6.66
CA ILE A 21 -6.54 -8.06 6.34
C ILE A 21 -5.78 -6.86 6.90
N ILE A 22 -6.35 -5.66 6.79
CA ILE A 22 -5.74 -4.46 7.37
C ILE A 22 -5.60 -4.62 8.88
N GLN A 23 -6.66 -4.99 9.56
CA GLN A 23 -6.65 -5.15 11.02
C GLN A 23 -5.65 -6.21 11.49
N LYS A 24 -5.60 -7.34 10.78
CA LYS A 24 -4.68 -8.43 11.09
C LYS A 24 -3.22 -7.96 11.04
N ASN A 25 -2.88 -7.15 10.06
CA ASN A 25 -1.50 -6.74 9.84
C ASN A 25 -1.10 -5.47 10.60
N LEU A 26 -2.07 -4.70 11.09
CA LEU A 26 -1.78 -3.47 11.82
C LEU A 26 -0.99 -3.69 13.09
N VAL A 27 -1.20 -4.80 13.79
CA VAL A 27 -0.47 -5.09 15.02
C VAL A 27 1.04 -5.06 14.76
N PHE A 28 1.46 -5.78 13.72
CA PHE A 28 2.87 -5.86 13.34
C PHE A 28 3.41 -4.50 12.86
N PHE A 29 2.66 -3.81 12.01
CA PHE A 29 3.12 -2.55 11.43
C PHE A 29 3.10 -1.41 12.45
N THR A 30 2.22 -1.46 13.44
CA THR A 30 2.21 -0.48 14.54
C THR A 30 3.51 -0.54 15.32
N GLU A 31 4.03 -1.74 15.59
CA GLU A 31 5.31 -1.88 16.27
C GLU A 31 6.45 -1.29 15.45
N GLN A 32 6.48 -1.56 14.14
CA GLN A 32 7.50 -0.99 13.26
C GLN A 32 7.41 0.53 13.18
N ALA A 33 6.20 1.07 13.12
CA ALA A 33 5.99 2.51 13.09
C ALA A 33 6.46 3.16 14.38
N SER A 34 6.24 2.51 15.52
CA SER A 34 6.67 3.01 16.84
C SER A 34 8.18 3.23 16.91
N ALA A 35 8.98 2.42 16.22
CA ALA A 35 10.43 2.57 16.20
C ALA A 35 10.87 3.93 15.62
N LYS A 36 10.04 4.53 14.77
CA LYS A 36 10.27 5.87 14.19
C LYS A 36 9.36 6.92 14.81
N ASN A 37 8.64 6.57 15.85
CA ASN A 37 7.64 7.43 16.48
C ASN A 37 6.59 7.91 15.49
N ILE A 38 6.18 7.02 14.58
CA ILE A 38 5.13 7.30 13.60
C ILE A 38 3.79 6.88 14.18
N SER A 39 2.80 7.77 14.14
CA SER A 39 1.46 7.45 14.57
C SER A 39 0.64 6.91 13.40
N ILE A 40 -0.21 5.90 13.67
CA ILE A 40 -1.11 5.33 12.67
C ILE A 40 -2.55 5.58 13.11
N LYS A 41 -3.33 6.17 12.22
CA LYS A 41 -4.76 6.40 12.45
C LYS A 41 -5.56 5.70 11.36
N THR A 42 -6.61 4.98 11.76
CA THR A 42 -7.50 4.30 10.82
C THR A 42 -8.90 4.89 10.87
N THR A 43 -9.53 5.04 9.70
CA THR A 43 -10.93 5.45 9.59
C THR A 43 -11.56 4.54 8.54
N LEU A 44 -12.17 3.46 8.99
CA LEU A 44 -12.76 2.44 8.13
C LEU A 44 -14.28 2.60 8.17
N GLU A 45 -14.79 3.41 7.24
CA GLU A 45 -16.21 3.80 7.25
C GLU A 45 -17.17 2.66 6.91
N ASN A 46 -16.70 1.70 6.09
CA ASN A 46 -17.50 0.57 5.64
C ASN A 46 -16.59 -0.61 5.36
N GLU A 47 -17.19 -1.77 5.10
CA GLU A 47 -16.43 -2.93 4.67
C GLU A 47 -16.24 -2.93 3.16
N ILE A 48 -15.05 -3.33 2.71
CA ILE A 48 -14.80 -3.63 1.31
C ILE A 48 -14.75 -5.15 1.18
N LYS A 49 -15.69 -5.70 0.41
CA LYS A 49 -15.82 -7.12 0.16
C LYS A 49 -15.50 -7.38 -1.31
N ILE A 50 -14.52 -8.23 -1.56
CA ILE A 50 -14.04 -8.51 -2.91
C ILE A 50 -13.88 -10.01 -3.10
N GLU A 51 -13.84 -10.44 -4.36
CA GLU A 51 -13.46 -11.80 -4.72
C GLU A 51 -12.07 -11.75 -5.35
N SER A 52 -11.10 -12.40 -4.72
CA SER A 52 -9.73 -12.42 -5.18
C SER A 52 -8.96 -13.52 -4.47
N ASN A 53 -7.66 -13.56 -4.68
CA ASN A 53 -6.75 -14.45 -3.96
C ASN A 53 -6.29 -13.78 -2.68
N SER A 54 -6.49 -14.42 -1.53
CA SER A 54 -6.17 -13.82 -0.23
C SER A 54 -4.67 -13.51 -0.07
N THR A 55 -3.81 -14.35 -0.63
CA THR A 55 -2.36 -14.11 -0.57
C THR A 55 -1.98 -12.86 -1.34
N LEU A 56 -2.55 -12.66 -2.53
CA LEU A 56 -2.28 -11.45 -3.32
C LEU A 56 -2.76 -10.19 -2.60
N VAL A 57 -3.95 -10.24 -2.01
CA VAL A 57 -4.49 -9.09 -1.28
C VAL A 57 -3.62 -8.77 -0.07
N GLU A 58 -3.16 -9.80 0.66
CA GLU A 58 -2.26 -9.59 1.79
C GLU A 58 -0.94 -8.97 1.36
N ILE A 59 -0.37 -9.43 0.25
CA ILE A 59 0.85 -8.84 -0.32
C ILE A 59 0.63 -7.37 -0.68
N LEU A 60 -0.51 -7.06 -1.30
CA LEU A 60 -0.87 -5.68 -1.65
C LEU A 60 -0.91 -4.78 -0.41
N ILE A 61 -1.66 -5.19 0.60
CA ILE A 61 -1.83 -4.41 1.84
C ILE A 61 -0.48 -4.24 2.55
N ASN A 62 0.29 -5.32 2.67
CA ASN A 62 1.59 -5.26 3.33
C ASN A 62 2.55 -4.32 2.62
N ASN A 63 2.57 -4.32 1.29
CA ASN A 63 3.42 -3.42 0.53
C ASN A 63 3.00 -1.96 0.70
N LEU A 64 1.70 -1.68 0.73
CA LEU A 64 1.21 -0.32 0.99
C LEU A 64 1.63 0.17 2.37
N LEU A 65 1.48 -0.66 3.41
CA LEU A 65 1.83 -0.29 4.77
C LEU A 65 3.34 -0.15 4.95
N LEU A 66 4.10 -1.09 4.40
CA LEU A 66 5.55 -1.06 4.49
C LEU A 66 6.11 0.18 3.78
N ASN A 67 5.57 0.50 2.60
CA ASN A 67 5.94 1.69 1.87
C ASN A 67 5.71 2.96 2.69
N SER A 68 4.56 3.03 3.38
CA SER A 68 4.21 4.20 4.19
C SER A 68 5.12 4.40 5.40
N ILE A 69 5.75 3.33 5.90
CA ILE A 69 6.72 3.40 6.99
C ILE A 69 8.11 3.74 6.45
N ARG A 70 8.55 3.05 5.39
CA ARG A 70 9.90 3.23 4.85
C ARG A 70 10.15 4.64 4.34
N HIS A 71 9.16 5.26 3.74
CA HIS A 71 9.28 6.58 3.14
C HIS A 71 8.73 7.70 4.02
N ASN A 72 8.49 7.38 5.29
CA ASN A 72 8.04 8.36 6.27
C ASN A 72 9.22 9.09 6.90
N ILE A 73 8.89 10.11 7.67
CA ILE A 73 9.83 10.86 8.50
C ILE A 73 9.66 10.43 9.96
N THR A 74 10.68 10.68 10.77
CA THR A 74 10.57 10.50 12.23
C THR A 74 9.50 11.45 12.77
N ASP A 75 8.70 10.98 13.71
CA ASP A 75 7.57 11.73 14.27
C ASP A 75 6.46 12.01 13.26
N GLY A 76 6.43 11.24 12.17
CA GLY A 76 5.41 11.37 11.14
C GLY A 76 4.11 10.67 11.45
N GLN A 77 3.25 10.55 10.44
CA GLN A 77 1.96 9.91 10.59
C GLN A 77 1.59 9.09 9.36
N ILE A 78 0.72 8.13 9.59
CA ILE A 78 0.10 7.30 8.56
C ILE A 78 -1.40 7.33 8.79
N LEU A 79 -2.16 7.57 7.73
CA LEU A 79 -3.62 7.54 7.77
C LEU A 79 -4.09 6.43 6.85
N ILE A 80 -4.92 5.53 7.37
CA ILE A 80 -5.51 4.44 6.59
C ILE A 80 -7.02 4.68 6.57
N THR A 81 -7.57 4.90 5.39
CA THR A 81 -8.98 5.26 5.24
C THR A 81 -9.65 4.31 4.25
N ILE A 82 -10.83 3.82 4.60
CA ILE A 82 -11.72 3.15 3.66
C ILE A 82 -12.99 3.97 3.57
N SER A 83 -13.40 4.31 2.35
CA SER A 83 -14.66 4.95 2.05
C SER A 83 -15.15 4.37 0.73
N GLU A 84 -16.37 3.85 0.72
CA GLU A 84 -16.92 3.15 -0.42
C GLU A 84 -15.99 2.00 -0.85
N ASN A 85 -15.62 1.93 -2.11
CA ASN A 85 -14.72 0.87 -2.63
C ASN A 85 -13.27 1.34 -2.72
N MET A 86 -12.88 2.32 -1.93
CA MET A 86 -11.55 2.90 -2.01
C MET A 86 -10.80 2.78 -0.69
N LEU A 87 -9.59 2.25 -0.79
CA LEU A 87 -8.62 2.24 0.31
C LEU A 87 -7.58 3.31 0.03
N THR A 88 -7.35 4.19 0.99
CA THR A 88 -6.30 5.20 0.91
C THR A 88 -5.31 4.99 2.05
N VAL A 89 -4.03 4.88 1.70
CA VAL A 89 -2.94 4.86 2.67
C VAL A 89 -2.12 6.12 2.43
N SER A 90 -2.11 7.01 3.42
CA SER A 90 -1.44 8.30 3.34
C SER A 90 -0.30 8.36 4.34
N ASN A 91 0.81 8.97 3.96
CA ASN A 91 1.94 9.11 4.87
C ASN A 91 2.64 10.46 4.69
N THR A 92 3.17 10.97 5.80
CA THR A 92 4.14 12.07 5.76
C THR A 92 5.43 11.55 5.12
N GLY A 93 6.22 12.47 4.59
CA GLY A 93 7.48 12.13 3.93
C GLY A 93 8.16 13.41 3.46
N GLN A 94 8.94 13.32 2.39
CA GLN A 94 9.49 14.50 1.77
C GLN A 94 8.35 15.38 1.26
N VAL A 95 8.46 16.69 1.50
CA VAL A 95 7.42 17.65 1.11
C VAL A 95 7.58 17.98 -0.38
N GLN A 96 7.42 16.97 -1.22
CA GLN A 96 7.63 17.05 -2.66
C GLN A 96 6.90 15.88 -3.32
N SER A 97 6.14 16.19 -4.37
CA SER A 97 5.44 15.14 -5.11
C SER A 97 6.42 14.20 -5.80
N LEU A 98 6.09 12.92 -5.83
CA LEU A 98 6.89 11.92 -6.53
C LEU A 98 6.61 11.98 -8.04
N ASP A 99 7.58 11.52 -8.83
CA ASP A 99 7.42 11.44 -10.28
C ASP A 99 6.52 10.25 -10.63
N THR A 100 5.27 10.55 -10.97
CA THR A 100 4.27 9.52 -11.26
C THR A 100 4.62 8.68 -12.49
N ASN A 101 5.43 9.20 -13.40
CA ASN A 101 5.83 8.46 -14.60
C ASN A 101 6.76 7.29 -14.30
N LYS A 102 7.46 7.34 -13.15
CA LYS A 102 8.43 6.32 -12.75
C LYS A 102 7.99 5.53 -11.52
N LEU A 103 6.93 5.95 -10.87
CA LEU A 103 6.59 5.49 -9.53
C LEU A 103 6.33 3.98 -9.44
N PHE A 104 5.65 3.41 -10.43
CA PHE A 104 5.23 2.01 -10.43
C PHE A 104 6.07 1.13 -11.35
N ILE A 105 7.21 1.65 -11.82
CA ILE A 105 8.12 0.88 -12.67
C ILE A 105 9.04 0.04 -11.78
N ARG A 106 9.29 -1.21 -12.19
CA ARG A 106 10.18 -2.13 -11.47
C ARG A 106 11.55 -1.47 -11.24
N PHE A 107 12.04 -1.57 -10.00
CA PHE A 107 13.32 -1.00 -9.56
C PHE A 107 13.37 0.54 -9.55
N SER A 108 12.23 1.20 -9.75
CA SER A 108 12.18 2.65 -9.64
C SER A 108 12.35 3.09 -8.19
N ARG A 109 13.09 4.21 -8.00
CA ARG A 109 13.26 4.84 -6.69
C ARG A 109 13.08 6.33 -6.82
N SER A 110 12.32 6.92 -5.92
CA SER A 110 12.05 8.36 -5.92
C SER A 110 13.11 9.16 -5.19
N THR A 111 13.94 8.50 -4.37
CA THR A 111 14.97 9.17 -3.57
C THR A 111 16.27 8.38 -3.64
N SER A 112 17.34 8.96 -3.09
CA SER A 112 18.62 8.26 -2.92
C SER A 112 18.61 7.27 -1.76
N SER A 113 17.46 7.08 -1.12
CA SER A 113 17.32 6.17 0.01
C SER A 113 17.67 4.74 -0.40
N GLU A 114 18.46 4.09 0.45
CA GLU A 114 18.80 2.68 0.28
C GLU A 114 17.70 1.77 0.80
N GLN A 115 16.66 2.32 1.43
CA GLN A 115 15.56 1.55 1.98
C GLN A 115 14.63 1.09 0.86
N GLY A 116 14.40 -0.21 0.81
CA GLY A 116 13.59 -0.82 -0.22
C GLY A 116 14.35 -0.98 -1.52
N ASN A 117 13.85 -1.81 -2.37
CA ASN A 117 14.50 -2.20 -3.63
C ASN A 117 13.74 -1.70 -4.86
N GLY A 118 12.72 -0.85 -4.71
CA GLY A 118 11.91 -0.35 -5.80
C GLY A 118 10.88 -1.35 -6.33
N LEU A 119 10.77 -2.52 -5.72
CA LEU A 119 9.81 -3.55 -6.15
C LEU A 119 8.43 -3.41 -5.54
N GLY A 120 8.33 -2.80 -4.34
CA GLY A 120 7.07 -2.73 -3.60
C GLY A 120 5.94 -2.11 -4.41
N LEU A 121 6.17 -0.95 -5.03
CA LEU A 121 5.15 -0.28 -5.83
C LEU A 121 4.88 -1.02 -7.14
N ALA A 122 5.90 -1.65 -7.74
CA ALA A 122 5.70 -2.47 -8.94
C ALA A 122 4.84 -3.69 -8.63
N ILE A 123 5.02 -4.30 -7.45
CA ILE A 123 4.19 -5.42 -6.99
C ILE A 123 2.74 -4.96 -6.81
N ILE A 124 2.53 -3.80 -6.18
CA ILE A 124 1.20 -3.22 -6.02
C ILE A 124 0.53 -3.03 -7.38
N LYS A 125 1.24 -2.44 -8.33
CA LYS A 125 0.72 -2.21 -9.68
C LYS A 125 0.34 -3.52 -10.36
N LYS A 126 1.20 -4.55 -10.24
CA LYS A 126 0.92 -5.85 -10.85
C LYS A 126 -0.33 -6.50 -10.28
N ILE A 127 -0.49 -6.46 -8.97
CA ILE A 127 -1.66 -7.06 -8.30
C ILE A 127 -2.95 -6.31 -8.69
N THR A 128 -2.91 -4.98 -8.70
CA THR A 128 -4.07 -4.20 -9.10
C THR A 128 -4.45 -4.46 -10.56
N ASP A 129 -3.45 -4.54 -11.46
CA ASP A 129 -3.71 -4.84 -12.86
C ASP A 129 -4.34 -6.22 -13.03
N LEU A 130 -3.83 -7.24 -12.34
CA LEU A 130 -4.37 -8.60 -12.43
C LEU A 130 -5.84 -8.67 -11.99
N ASN A 131 -6.25 -7.84 -11.06
CA ASN A 131 -7.60 -7.82 -10.51
C ASN A 131 -8.49 -6.77 -11.16
N GLN A 132 -7.96 -6.01 -12.12
CA GLN A 132 -8.67 -4.91 -12.76
C GLN A 132 -9.08 -3.83 -11.75
N TRP A 133 -8.29 -3.69 -10.70
CA TRP A 133 -8.39 -2.59 -9.74
C TRP A 133 -7.51 -1.44 -10.21
N ARG A 134 -7.69 -0.29 -9.59
CA ARG A 134 -6.93 0.90 -9.96
C ARG A 134 -6.09 1.38 -8.76
N ILE A 135 -4.83 1.71 -9.04
CA ILE A 135 -3.94 2.35 -8.06
C ILE A 135 -3.60 3.75 -8.55
N ASP A 136 -3.80 4.73 -7.69
CA ASP A 136 -3.47 6.13 -7.97
C ASP A 136 -2.59 6.68 -6.85
N TYR A 137 -1.81 7.67 -7.20
CA TYR A 137 -0.98 8.43 -6.26
C TYR A 137 -1.30 9.91 -6.39
N SER A 138 -1.34 10.61 -5.24
CA SER A 138 -1.42 12.06 -5.21
C SER A 138 -0.62 12.60 -4.03
N PHE A 139 -0.16 13.84 -4.15
CA PHE A 139 0.49 14.55 -3.06
C PHE A 139 -0.37 15.76 -2.71
N GLN A 140 -1.03 15.71 -1.56
CA GLN A 140 -1.95 16.76 -1.10
C GLN A 140 -1.86 16.89 0.40
N ASN A 141 -1.97 18.12 0.89
CA ASN A 141 -1.93 18.43 2.33
C ASN A 141 -0.65 17.90 2.99
N ASP A 142 0.47 18.00 2.25
CA ASP A 142 1.79 17.51 2.66
C ASP A 142 1.81 15.98 2.95
N LEU A 143 0.86 15.25 2.38
CA LEU A 143 0.77 13.80 2.50
C LEU A 143 0.91 13.14 1.14
N HIS A 144 1.64 12.03 1.10
CA HIS A 144 1.70 11.14 -0.04
C HIS A 144 0.54 10.16 0.09
N ASN A 145 -0.37 10.16 -0.88
CA ASN A 145 -1.59 9.36 -0.82
C ASN A 145 -1.55 8.28 -1.90
N PHE A 146 -1.68 7.03 -1.49
CA PHE A 146 -1.82 5.89 -2.39
C PHE A 146 -3.22 5.36 -2.26
N GLN A 147 -3.97 5.34 -3.38
CA GLN A 147 -5.38 4.98 -3.38
C GLN A 147 -5.61 3.76 -4.25
N VAL A 148 -6.22 2.73 -3.69
CA VAL A 148 -6.64 1.54 -4.43
C VAL A 148 -8.16 1.58 -4.53
N ARG A 149 -8.65 1.55 -5.75
CA ARG A 149 -10.08 1.45 -6.04
C ARG A 149 -10.37 0.03 -6.48
N PHE A 150 -11.08 -0.67 -5.64
CA PHE A 150 -11.46 -2.07 -5.88
C PHE A 150 -12.66 -2.21 -6.80
#